data_ef58bab4eb5e104fefa891b1d7ff479b
#
_entry.id   ef58bab4eb5e104fefa891b1d7ff479b
#
_cell.length_a   1.000
_cell.length_b   1.000
_cell.length_c   1.000
_cell.angle_alpha   90.00
_cell.angle_beta   90.00
_cell.angle_gamma   90.00
#
_symmetry.space_group_name_H-M   'P 1'
#
loop_
_entity.id
_entity.type
_entity.pdbx_description
1 polymer ?
#
loop_
_entity_poly.entity_id
_entity_poly.type
_entity_poly.pdbx_seq_one_letter_code
_entity_poly.pdbx_strand_id
1 'polypeptide(L)'
;MNQPLVSIILPVYNAQNHLARCVGSICAQTYSNIEIIILNDGSKDQSLPVCEAFRAKDPRIVLVDKENSGVADTRNLGLKLAGGKYVQFVDSDDYLDPDFTAAL
;
A
#
# COMPACT_ATOMS: atom_id res chain seq x y z
N MET A 1 7.60 17.08 17.48
CA MET A 1 8.59 16.44 16.60
C MET A 1 7.99 16.21 15.25
N ASN A 2 8.70 16.64 14.23
CA ASN A 2 8.19 16.49 12.88
C ASN A 2 8.44 15.09 12.36
N GLN A 3 7.35 14.43 11.99
CA GLN A 3 7.42 13.21 11.20
C GLN A 3 6.91 13.56 9.80
N PRO A 4 7.78 13.70 8.81
CA PRO A 4 7.33 13.94 7.45
C PRO A 4 6.39 12.82 6.96
N LEU A 5 5.43 13.17 6.14
CA LEU A 5 4.54 12.17 5.54
C LEU A 5 5.33 11.26 4.61
N VAL A 6 5.14 9.97 4.77
CA VAL A 6 5.69 8.95 3.88
C VAL A 6 4.55 8.30 3.11
N SER A 7 4.67 8.28 1.79
CA SER A 7 3.70 7.59 0.94
C SER A 7 4.19 6.18 0.67
N ILE A 8 3.41 5.19 1.07
CA ILE A 8 3.69 3.79 0.78
C ILE A 8 2.84 3.38 -0.41
N ILE A 9 3.49 2.95 -1.49
CA ILE A 9 2.83 2.56 -2.73
C ILE A 9 2.85 1.06 -2.85
N LEU A 10 1.67 0.46 -2.91
CA LEU A 10 1.47 -0.98 -2.96
C LEU A 10 0.65 -1.38 -4.18
N PRO A 11 1.31 -1.77 -5.28
CA PRO A 11 0.59 -2.37 -6.40
C PRO A 11 0.10 -3.77 -6.02
N VAL A 12 -1.12 -4.09 -6.40
CA VAL A 12 -1.74 -5.39 -6.10
C VAL A 12 -2.27 -6.02 -7.37
N TYR A 13 -1.85 -7.26 -7.64
CA TYR A 13 -2.38 -8.06 -8.71
C TYR A 13 -2.43 -9.53 -8.31
N ASN A 14 -3.63 -10.06 -8.14
CA ASN A 14 -3.86 -11.49 -7.79
C ASN A 14 -3.00 -11.95 -6.60
N ALA A 15 -3.08 -11.21 -5.50
CA ALA A 15 -2.21 -11.40 -4.34
C ALA A 15 -2.97 -11.91 -3.09
N GLN A 16 -4.17 -12.49 -3.26
CA GLN A 16 -5.05 -12.81 -2.13
C GLN A 16 -4.38 -13.65 -1.04
N ASN A 17 -3.42 -14.51 -1.39
CA ASN A 17 -2.79 -15.42 -0.42
C ASN A 17 -1.79 -14.73 0.51
N HIS A 18 -1.30 -13.55 0.14
CA HIS A 18 -0.25 -12.83 0.89
C HIS A 18 -0.68 -11.43 1.31
N LEU A 19 -1.75 -10.92 0.72
CA LEU A 19 -2.10 -9.51 0.81
C LEU A 19 -2.46 -9.07 2.23
N ALA A 20 -3.25 -9.87 2.95
CA ALA A 20 -3.64 -9.51 4.31
C ALA A 20 -2.42 -9.37 5.23
N ARG A 21 -1.45 -10.26 5.09
CA ARG A 21 -0.20 -10.22 5.86
C ARG A 21 0.62 -8.98 5.50
N CYS A 22 0.72 -8.68 4.22
CA CYS A 22 1.44 -7.50 3.74
C CYS A 22 0.80 -6.20 4.24
N VAL A 23 -0.48 -6.00 3.98
CA VAL A 23 -1.18 -4.76 4.39
C VAL A 23 -1.20 -4.63 5.91
N GLY A 24 -1.42 -5.73 6.63
CA GLY A 24 -1.37 -5.72 8.09
C GLY A 24 -0.02 -5.23 8.61
N SER A 25 1.08 -5.66 7.99
CA SER A 25 2.42 -5.22 8.40
C SER A 25 2.65 -3.72 8.10
N ILE A 26 2.05 -3.20 7.04
CA ILE A 26 2.12 -1.77 6.73
C ILE A 26 1.33 -0.96 7.76
N CYS A 27 0.13 -1.40 8.10
CA CYS A 27 -0.71 -0.71 9.09
C CYS A 27 -0.08 -0.73 10.49
N ALA A 28 0.76 -1.72 10.78
CA ALA A 28 1.43 -1.89 12.07
C ALA A 28 2.79 -1.19 12.17
N GLN A 29 3.18 -0.39 11.20
CA GLN A 29 4.44 0.35 11.26
C GLN A 29 4.48 1.29 12.44
N THR A 30 5.64 1.34 13.12
CA THR A 30 5.84 2.25 14.26
C THR A 30 5.85 3.71 13.83
N TYR A 31 6.28 3.99 12.61
CA TYR A 31 6.18 5.32 12.02
C TYR A 31 4.72 5.57 11.63
N SER A 32 4.05 6.53 12.25
CA SER A 32 2.60 6.67 12.13
C SER A 32 2.14 7.59 11.01
N ASN A 33 2.97 8.57 10.60
CA ASN A 33 2.56 9.55 9.59
C ASN A 33 2.80 9.02 8.18
N ILE A 34 1.95 8.07 7.78
CA ILE A 34 2.01 7.44 6.47
C ILE A 34 0.66 7.56 5.77
N GLU A 35 0.69 7.62 4.45
CA GLU A 35 -0.45 7.33 3.60
C GLU A 35 -0.16 6.04 2.85
N ILE A 36 -1.15 5.18 2.78
CA ILE A 36 -0.99 3.84 2.19
C ILE A 36 -1.81 3.82 0.90
N ILE A 37 -1.12 3.91 -0.23
CA ILE A 37 -1.77 3.95 -1.54
C ILE A 37 -1.76 2.53 -2.11
N ILE A 38 -2.90 1.88 -2.06
CA ILE A 38 -3.08 0.53 -2.58
C ILE A 38 -3.76 0.62 -3.94
N LEU A 39 -3.11 0.09 -4.96
CA LEU A 39 -3.63 0.14 -6.32
C LEU A 39 -3.89 -1.29 -6.79
N ASN A 40 -5.17 -1.63 -6.89
CA ASN A 40 -5.57 -2.94 -7.39
C ASN A 40 -5.57 -2.91 -8.91
N ASP A 41 -4.59 -3.61 -9.49
CA ASP A 41 -4.33 -3.59 -10.93
C ASP A 41 -5.11 -4.69 -11.64
N GLY A 42 -6.44 -4.63 -11.53
CA GLY A 42 -7.32 -5.54 -12.22
C GLY A 42 -7.30 -6.98 -11.71
N SER A 43 -7.10 -7.18 -10.40
CA SER A 43 -7.12 -8.53 -9.81
C SER A 43 -8.43 -9.25 -10.09
N LYS A 44 -8.34 -10.54 -10.39
CA LYS A 44 -9.48 -11.41 -10.67
C LYS A 44 -9.81 -12.33 -9.51
N ASP A 45 -9.02 -12.29 -8.45
CA ASP A 45 -9.19 -13.07 -7.22
C ASP A 45 -9.85 -12.23 -6.12
N GLN A 46 -9.66 -12.60 -4.86
CA GLN A 46 -10.24 -11.91 -3.70
C GLN A 46 -9.37 -10.76 -3.18
N SER A 47 -8.41 -10.27 -3.95
CA SER A 47 -7.53 -9.18 -3.53
C SER A 47 -8.32 -7.90 -3.22
N LEU A 48 -9.26 -7.51 -4.07
CA LEU A 48 -10.03 -6.28 -3.85
C LEU A 48 -10.83 -6.32 -2.54
N PRO A 49 -11.60 -7.38 -2.23
CA PRO A 49 -12.29 -7.45 -0.93
C PRO A 49 -11.37 -7.36 0.27
N VAL A 50 -10.16 -7.93 0.19
CA VAL A 50 -9.16 -7.81 1.27
C VAL A 50 -8.75 -6.35 1.45
N CYS A 51 -8.46 -5.67 0.36
CA CYS A 51 -8.09 -4.23 0.40
C CYS A 51 -9.22 -3.39 0.99
N GLU A 52 -10.46 -3.65 0.60
CA GLU A 52 -11.63 -2.91 1.08
C GLU A 52 -11.82 -3.09 2.58
N ALA A 53 -11.60 -4.31 3.10
CA ALA A 53 -11.69 -4.59 4.51
C ALA A 53 -10.66 -3.80 5.33
N PHE A 54 -9.43 -3.71 4.85
CA PHE A 54 -8.39 -2.90 5.51
C PHE A 54 -8.69 -1.41 5.45
N ARG A 55 -9.16 -0.93 4.30
CA ARG A 55 -9.51 0.49 4.15
C ARG A 55 -10.59 0.90 5.14
N ALA A 56 -11.55 0.03 5.39
CA ALA A 56 -12.63 0.30 6.34
C ALA A 56 -12.12 0.47 7.78
N LYS A 57 -10.95 -0.10 8.09
CA LYS A 57 -10.38 -0.06 9.44
C LYS A 57 -9.28 0.99 9.61
N ASP A 58 -8.59 1.38 8.53
CA ASP A 58 -7.47 2.31 8.61
C ASP A 58 -7.71 3.48 7.64
N PRO A 59 -7.98 4.68 8.17
CA PRO A 59 -8.29 5.85 7.32
C PRO A 59 -7.09 6.36 6.52
N ARG A 60 -5.89 5.87 6.78
CA ARG A 60 -4.69 6.25 6.02
C ARG A 60 -4.62 5.55 4.66
N ILE A 61 -5.46 4.55 4.44
CA ILE A 61 -5.47 3.79 3.18
C ILE A 61 -6.27 4.54 2.12
N VAL A 62 -5.62 4.77 0.98
CA VAL A 62 -6.23 5.23 -0.26
C VAL A 62 -6.27 4.04 -1.21
N LEU A 63 -7.45 3.57 -1.55
CA LEU A 63 -7.61 2.41 -2.43
C LEU A 63 -8.03 2.86 -3.82
N VAL A 64 -7.25 2.45 -4.81
CA VAL A 64 -7.55 2.68 -6.22
C VAL A 64 -7.83 1.33 -6.86
N ASP A 65 -9.03 1.16 -7.39
CA ASP A 65 -9.41 -0.03 -8.16
C ASP A 65 -9.39 0.34 -9.63
N LYS A 66 -8.53 -0.31 -10.41
CA LYS A 66 -8.29 0.07 -11.79
C LYS A 66 -8.21 -1.15 -12.71
N GLU A 67 -8.36 -0.93 -14.00
CA GLU A 67 -8.12 -1.96 -14.99
C GLU A 67 -6.64 -2.33 -15.04
N ASN A 68 -6.35 -3.60 -15.35
CA ASN A 68 -4.98 -4.07 -15.46
C ASN A 68 -4.20 -3.31 -16.54
N SER A 69 -3.06 -2.78 -16.14
CA SER A 69 -2.15 -2.07 -17.06
C SER A 69 -0.68 -2.38 -16.79
N GLY A 70 -0.41 -3.28 -15.87
CA GLY A 70 0.94 -3.70 -15.52
C GLY A 70 1.53 -2.96 -14.33
N VAL A 71 2.56 -3.54 -13.73
CA VAL A 71 3.14 -3.05 -12.48
C VAL A 71 3.82 -1.69 -12.66
N ALA A 72 4.48 -1.46 -13.79
CA ALA A 72 5.17 -0.18 -14.03
C ALA A 72 4.17 0.97 -14.11
N ASP A 73 3.10 0.81 -14.87
CA ASP A 73 2.01 1.80 -14.98
C ASP A 73 1.37 2.07 -13.62
N THR A 74 1.12 1.00 -12.87
CA THR A 74 0.48 1.07 -11.57
C THR A 74 1.35 1.82 -10.57
N ARG A 75 2.66 1.56 -10.54
CA ARG A 75 3.62 2.30 -9.71
C ARG A 75 3.65 3.78 -10.09
N ASN A 76 3.65 4.08 -11.38
CA ASN A 76 3.64 5.46 -11.86
C ASN A 76 2.39 6.20 -11.42
N LEU A 77 1.23 5.54 -11.44
CA LEU A 77 0.00 6.14 -10.93
C LEU A 77 0.12 6.41 -9.43
N GLY A 78 0.68 5.48 -8.68
CA GLY A 78 0.92 5.67 -7.26
C GLY A 78 1.81 6.88 -6.98
N LEU A 79 2.87 7.06 -7.76
CA LEU A 79 3.74 8.23 -7.64
C LEU A 79 2.99 9.54 -7.91
N LYS A 80 2.08 9.56 -8.87
CA LYS A 80 1.27 10.75 -9.16
C LYS A 80 0.33 11.09 -8.01
N LEU A 81 -0.15 10.09 -7.29
CA LEU A 81 -1.10 10.26 -6.19
C LEU A 81 -0.39 10.56 -4.87
N ALA A 82 0.90 10.24 -4.76
CA ALA A 82 1.65 10.38 -3.53
C ALA A 82 1.80 11.84 -3.11
N GLY A 83 1.42 12.13 -1.86
CA GLY A 83 1.55 13.46 -1.27
C GLY A 83 2.68 13.54 -0.25
N GLY A 84 3.37 12.43 0.02
CA GLY A 84 4.41 12.38 1.02
C GLY A 84 5.72 13.00 0.59
N LYS A 85 6.51 13.39 1.59
CA LYS A 85 7.87 13.88 1.35
C LYS A 85 8.78 12.76 0.86
N TYR A 86 8.54 11.54 1.34
CA TYR A 86 9.26 10.33 0.94
C TYR A 86 8.29 9.30 0.41
N VAL A 87 8.77 8.43 -0.46
CA VAL A 87 7.99 7.36 -1.07
C VAL A 87 8.69 6.03 -0.84
N GLN A 88 7.92 5.03 -0.39
CA GLN A 88 8.37 3.65 -0.32
C GLN A 88 7.50 2.78 -1.23
N PHE A 89 8.15 1.92 -2.01
CA PHE A 89 7.44 0.89 -2.76
C PHE A 89 7.47 -0.41 -1.98
N VAL A 90 6.34 -1.09 -1.91
CA VAL A 90 6.20 -2.38 -1.23
C VAL A 90 5.54 -3.35 -2.19
N ASP A 91 6.03 -4.57 -2.28
CA ASP A 91 5.40 -5.62 -3.06
C ASP A 91 4.36 -6.37 -2.22
N SER A 92 3.30 -6.82 -2.87
CA SER A 92 2.13 -7.37 -2.16
C SER A 92 2.39 -8.71 -1.45
N ASP A 93 3.52 -9.36 -1.70
CA ASP A 93 3.96 -10.57 -0.99
C ASP A 93 4.98 -10.29 0.12
N ASP A 94 5.33 -9.02 0.33
CA ASP A 94 6.26 -8.64 1.39
C ASP A 94 5.59 -8.61 2.77
N TYR A 95 6.41 -8.79 3.79
CA TYR A 95 6.02 -8.61 5.18
C TYR A 95 7.05 -7.70 5.84
N LEU A 96 6.63 -6.53 6.28
CA LEU A 96 7.54 -5.51 6.78
C LEU A 96 7.80 -5.66 8.28
N ASP A 97 9.05 -5.46 8.70
CA ASP A 97 9.35 -5.25 10.12
C ASP A 97 8.62 -4.00 10.62
N PRO A 98 8.21 -3.97 11.90
CA PRO A 98 7.51 -2.79 12.45
C PRO A 98 8.24 -1.48 12.29
N ASP A 99 9.57 -1.50 12.22
CA ASP A 99 10.39 -0.30 12.13
C ASP A 99 10.88 0.01 10.71
N PHE A 100 10.34 -0.68 9.70
CA PHE A 100 10.83 -0.53 8.32
C PHE A 100 10.73 0.92 7.83
N THR A 101 9.58 1.54 8.01
CA THR A 101 9.37 2.93 7.58
C THR A 101 10.19 3.91 8.42
N ALA A 102 10.31 3.67 9.70
CA ALA A 102 11.08 4.54 10.59
C ALA A 102 12.59 4.54 10.29
N ALA A 103 13.08 3.51 9.58
CA ALA A 103 14.50 3.40 9.23
C ALA A 103 14.91 4.25 8.02
N LEU A 104 13.99 4.95 7.40
CA LEU A 104 14.28 5.83 6.26
C LEU A 104 15.18 7.02 6.64
#